data_aaa5b44b17acf5c3586546a5e5224f0f
#
_entry.id   aaa5b44b17acf5c3586546a5e5224f0f
#
_cell.length_a   1.000
_cell.length_b   1.000
_cell.length_c   1.000
_cell.angle_alpha   90.00
_cell.angle_beta   90.00
_cell.angle_gamma   90.00
#
_symmetry.space_group_name_H-M   'P 1'
#
loop_
_entity.id
_entity.type
_entity.pdbx_description
1 polymer ?
#
loop_
_entity_poly.entity_id
_entity_poly.type
_entity_poly.pdbx_seq_one_letter_code
_entity_poly.pdbx_strand_id
1 'polypeptide(L)'
;MSNRQLKKKILELLDSDDLEKSLDEICQYPARKAVNPLFSFFYSTNELIKWRAITAMGAVVSDLAEQDMESARVMMRRLIWNLNDESGGIGWGSPEAMGEIMARHFRLAEEYAFLLVSYVNEQGNYIEHPSLQRGVLWGLGRLAHSRPELVNPAAPFLLPFMRSQDAIHRGLAVWTAGVLDSELIKPLLQYLSNDNAIIKIFIDMQFIEVTVGQLALKALSKL
;
A
#
# COMPACT_ATOMS: atom_id res chain seq x y z
N MET A 1 -2.80 -19.33 -24.01
CA MET A 1 -1.49 -19.03 -23.38
C MET A 1 -1.35 -19.83 -22.10
N SER A 2 -0.20 -20.52 -21.90
CA SER A 2 0.08 -21.27 -20.67
C SER A 2 0.37 -20.31 -19.50
N ASN A 3 0.23 -20.79 -18.24
CA ASN A 3 0.53 -19.96 -17.06
C ASN A 3 1.99 -19.44 -17.06
N ARG A 4 2.94 -20.24 -17.56
CA ARG A 4 4.34 -19.83 -17.67
C ARG A 4 4.53 -18.69 -18.71
N GLN A 5 3.84 -18.79 -19.84
CA GLN A 5 3.88 -17.73 -20.87
C GLN A 5 3.23 -16.45 -20.36
N LEU A 6 2.10 -16.55 -19.66
CA LEU A 6 1.44 -15.39 -19.05
C LEU A 6 2.33 -14.72 -18.02
N LYS A 7 2.98 -15.49 -17.12
CA LYS A 7 3.90 -14.92 -16.12
C LYS A 7 5.07 -14.17 -16.81
N LYS A 8 5.63 -14.72 -17.89
CA LYS A 8 6.70 -14.05 -18.65
C LYS A 8 6.18 -12.76 -19.28
N LYS A 9 5.01 -12.78 -19.90
CA LYS A 9 4.40 -11.60 -20.53
C LYS A 9 4.09 -10.51 -19.50
N ILE A 10 3.55 -10.86 -18.32
CA ILE A 10 3.29 -9.90 -17.24
C ILE A 10 4.62 -9.29 -16.75
N LEU A 11 5.70 -10.08 -16.62
CA LEU A 11 6.99 -9.54 -16.25
C LEU A 11 7.51 -8.52 -17.27
N GLU A 12 7.40 -8.82 -18.57
CA GLU A 12 7.77 -7.90 -19.65
C GLU A 12 6.98 -6.58 -19.58
N LEU A 13 5.68 -6.67 -19.26
CA LEU A 13 4.83 -5.49 -19.08
C LEU A 13 5.19 -4.69 -17.84
N LEU A 14 5.49 -5.36 -16.72
CA LEU A 14 5.94 -4.69 -15.50
C LEU A 14 7.31 -4.03 -15.65
N ASP A 15 8.17 -4.49 -16.57
CA ASP A 15 9.48 -3.91 -16.85
C ASP A 15 9.45 -2.82 -17.93
N SER A 16 8.30 -2.56 -18.53
CA SER A 16 8.09 -1.56 -19.58
C SER A 16 8.26 -0.12 -19.05
N ASP A 17 8.72 0.79 -19.91
CA ASP A 17 8.82 2.22 -19.58
C ASP A 17 7.43 2.89 -19.45
N ASP A 18 6.42 2.37 -20.14
CA ASP A 18 5.03 2.86 -20.08
C ASP A 18 4.17 1.94 -19.20
N LEU A 19 4.20 2.22 -17.89
CA LEU A 19 3.45 1.41 -16.94
C LEU A 19 1.93 1.56 -17.10
N GLU A 20 1.41 2.75 -17.44
CA GLU A 20 -0.04 2.97 -17.58
C GLU A 20 -0.60 2.08 -18.68
N LYS A 21 0.02 2.11 -19.86
CA LYS A 21 -0.36 1.23 -20.97
C LYS A 21 -0.19 -0.25 -20.61
N SER A 22 0.83 -0.59 -19.85
CA SER A 22 1.07 -1.95 -19.37
C SER A 22 -0.03 -2.42 -18.41
N LEU A 23 -0.54 -1.56 -17.53
CA LEU A 23 -1.67 -1.87 -16.64
C LEU A 23 -2.94 -2.17 -17.45
N ASP A 24 -3.24 -1.36 -18.46
CA ASP A 24 -4.38 -1.58 -19.35
C ASP A 24 -4.28 -2.95 -20.06
N GLU A 25 -3.06 -3.31 -20.55
CA GLU A 25 -2.86 -4.62 -21.17
C GLU A 25 -2.97 -5.77 -20.16
N ILE A 26 -2.47 -5.60 -18.93
CA ILE A 26 -2.59 -6.62 -17.88
C ILE A 26 -4.06 -6.84 -17.49
N CYS A 27 -4.88 -5.80 -17.43
CA CYS A 27 -6.31 -5.88 -17.12
C CYS A 27 -7.11 -6.61 -18.21
N GLN A 28 -6.61 -6.71 -19.44
CA GLN A 28 -7.26 -7.48 -20.50
C GLN A 28 -7.17 -9.01 -20.30
N TYR A 29 -6.24 -9.48 -19.46
CA TYR A 29 -6.17 -10.90 -19.13
C TYR A 29 -7.25 -11.26 -18.09
N PRO A 30 -7.80 -12.50 -18.12
CA PRO A 30 -8.70 -12.94 -17.05
C PRO A 30 -8.07 -12.73 -15.68
N ALA A 31 -8.68 -11.95 -14.81
CA ALA A 31 -8.14 -11.55 -13.52
C ALA A 31 -7.64 -12.76 -12.69
N ARG A 32 -8.42 -13.87 -12.66
CA ARG A 32 -8.05 -15.12 -11.97
C ARG A 32 -6.73 -15.75 -12.48
N LYS A 33 -6.31 -15.42 -13.72
CA LYS A 33 -5.03 -15.89 -14.29
C LYS A 33 -3.91 -14.89 -14.02
N ALA A 34 -4.21 -13.57 -14.03
CA ALA A 34 -3.22 -12.52 -13.84
C ALA A 34 -2.76 -12.39 -12.37
N VAL A 35 -3.65 -12.60 -11.39
CA VAL A 35 -3.33 -12.41 -9.97
C VAL A 35 -2.22 -13.34 -9.46
N ASN A 36 -2.14 -14.59 -9.93
CA ASN A 36 -1.12 -15.53 -9.45
C ASN A 36 0.31 -15.12 -9.85
N PRO A 37 0.60 -14.77 -11.11
CA PRO A 37 1.86 -14.13 -11.47
C PRO A 37 2.17 -12.89 -10.63
N LEU A 38 1.20 -11.97 -10.44
CA LEU A 38 1.39 -10.75 -9.68
C LEU A 38 1.78 -11.04 -8.22
N PHE A 39 1.11 -11.96 -7.54
CA PHE A 39 1.51 -12.42 -6.20
C PHE A 39 2.97 -12.89 -6.17
N SER A 40 3.41 -13.64 -7.19
CA SER A 40 4.79 -14.14 -7.23
C SER A 40 5.83 -13.02 -7.37
N PHE A 41 5.46 -11.87 -7.93
CA PHE A 41 6.34 -10.71 -8.08
C PHE A 41 6.42 -9.83 -6.81
N PHE A 42 5.54 -10.02 -5.83
CA PHE A 42 5.70 -9.39 -4.52
C PHE A 42 7.00 -9.80 -3.81
N TYR A 43 7.55 -10.95 -4.18
CA TYR A 43 8.83 -11.50 -3.69
C TYR A 43 10.00 -11.17 -4.62
N SER A 44 9.81 -10.31 -5.61
CA SER A 44 10.89 -9.91 -6.53
C SER A 44 12.01 -9.18 -5.78
N THR A 45 13.25 -9.52 -6.08
CA THR A 45 14.45 -8.79 -5.61
C THR A 45 14.60 -7.45 -6.32
N ASN A 46 14.00 -7.29 -7.51
CA ASN A 46 13.87 -6.00 -8.17
C ASN A 46 12.72 -5.21 -7.53
N GLU A 47 13.06 -4.18 -6.78
CA GLU A 47 12.06 -3.34 -6.08
C GLU A 47 11.06 -2.71 -7.05
N LEU A 48 11.49 -2.26 -8.22
CA LEU A 48 10.60 -1.64 -9.20
C LEU A 48 9.55 -2.63 -9.69
N ILE A 49 9.95 -3.86 -10.03
CA ILE A 49 9.03 -4.95 -10.42
C ILE A 49 8.06 -5.27 -9.29
N LYS A 50 8.54 -5.35 -8.03
CA LYS A 50 7.68 -5.57 -6.86
C LYS A 50 6.60 -4.49 -6.76
N TRP A 51 6.96 -3.22 -6.79
CA TRP A 51 6.02 -2.12 -6.63
C TRP A 51 5.04 -1.99 -7.82
N ARG A 52 5.52 -2.21 -9.03
CA ARG A 52 4.67 -2.23 -10.22
C ARG A 52 3.70 -3.42 -10.21
N ALA A 53 4.09 -4.57 -9.64
CA ALA A 53 3.20 -5.70 -9.44
C ALA A 53 2.11 -5.41 -8.39
N ILE A 54 2.43 -4.65 -7.32
CA ILE A 54 1.47 -4.16 -6.34
C ILE A 54 0.45 -3.23 -7.02
N THR A 55 0.94 -2.26 -7.81
CA THR A 55 0.07 -1.34 -8.58
C THR A 55 -0.83 -2.10 -9.57
N ALA A 56 -0.27 -3.09 -10.28
CA ALA A 56 -1.03 -3.93 -11.21
C ALA A 56 -2.06 -4.81 -10.49
N MET A 57 -1.74 -5.33 -9.30
CA MET A 57 -2.72 -6.05 -8.46
C MET A 57 -3.89 -5.13 -8.11
N GLY A 58 -3.62 -3.88 -7.74
CA GLY A 58 -4.64 -2.87 -7.51
C GLY A 58 -5.57 -2.69 -8.70
N ALA A 59 -5.02 -2.49 -9.90
CA ALA A 59 -5.78 -2.30 -11.12
C ALA A 59 -6.63 -3.53 -11.47
N VAL A 60 -6.02 -4.72 -11.49
CA VAL A 60 -6.70 -5.99 -11.85
C VAL A 60 -7.84 -6.34 -10.89
N VAL A 61 -7.62 -6.18 -9.57
CA VAL A 61 -8.66 -6.53 -8.59
C VAL A 61 -9.76 -5.48 -8.54
N SER A 62 -9.44 -4.23 -8.80
CA SER A 62 -10.41 -3.14 -8.93
C SER A 62 -11.35 -3.38 -10.14
N ASP A 63 -10.76 -3.70 -11.30
CA ASP A 63 -11.53 -4.04 -12.51
C ASP A 63 -12.37 -5.30 -12.32
N LEU A 64 -11.80 -6.32 -11.65
CA LEU A 64 -12.55 -7.52 -11.27
C LEU A 64 -13.76 -7.19 -10.38
N ALA A 65 -13.65 -6.24 -9.46
CA ALA A 65 -14.72 -5.89 -8.55
C ALA A 65 -15.93 -5.26 -9.26
N GLU A 66 -15.72 -4.54 -10.36
CA GLU A 66 -16.80 -4.01 -11.21
C GLU A 66 -17.58 -5.13 -11.91
N GLN A 67 -16.95 -6.25 -12.20
CA GLN A 67 -17.52 -7.37 -12.94
C GLN A 67 -18.05 -8.48 -12.01
N ASP A 68 -17.29 -8.82 -10.97
CA ASP A 68 -17.56 -9.89 -10.01
C ASP A 68 -16.99 -9.52 -8.63
N MET A 69 -17.78 -8.79 -7.86
CA MET A 69 -17.41 -8.31 -6.52
C MET A 69 -16.99 -9.46 -5.59
N GLU A 70 -17.66 -10.62 -5.64
CA GLU A 70 -17.32 -11.74 -4.76
C GLU A 70 -15.94 -12.34 -5.10
N SER A 71 -15.58 -12.41 -6.36
CA SER A 71 -14.24 -12.81 -6.78
C SER A 71 -13.17 -11.80 -6.29
N ALA A 72 -13.47 -10.49 -6.30
CA ALA A 72 -12.58 -9.48 -5.75
C ALA A 72 -12.43 -9.61 -4.21
N ARG A 73 -13.52 -9.89 -3.49
CA ARG A 73 -13.47 -10.20 -2.04
C ARG A 73 -12.61 -11.43 -1.74
N VAL A 74 -12.65 -12.46 -2.61
CA VAL A 74 -11.76 -13.62 -2.49
C VAL A 74 -10.30 -13.19 -2.57
N MET A 75 -9.94 -12.23 -3.45
CA MET A 75 -8.58 -11.71 -3.53
C MET A 75 -8.19 -10.93 -2.29
N MET A 76 -9.08 -10.08 -1.75
CA MET A 76 -8.84 -9.38 -0.48
C MET A 76 -8.61 -10.37 0.68
N ARG A 77 -9.45 -11.39 0.81
CA ARG A 77 -9.28 -12.45 1.83
C ARG A 77 -7.95 -13.20 1.68
N ARG A 78 -7.49 -13.42 0.44
CA ARG A 78 -6.19 -14.06 0.20
C ARG A 78 -5.02 -13.16 0.63
N LEU A 79 -5.08 -11.85 0.41
CA LEU A 79 -4.07 -10.90 0.90
C LEU A 79 -4.02 -10.89 2.43
N ILE A 80 -5.20 -10.88 3.08
CA ILE A 80 -5.35 -10.95 4.54
C ILE A 80 -4.78 -12.27 5.07
N TRP A 81 -5.09 -13.39 4.42
CA TRP A 81 -4.57 -14.70 4.80
C TRP A 81 -3.04 -14.73 4.78
N ASN A 82 -2.42 -14.16 3.74
CA ASN A 82 -0.96 -14.09 3.64
C ASN A 82 -0.30 -13.32 4.79
N LEU A 83 -1.00 -12.37 5.39
CA LEU A 83 -0.50 -11.60 6.56
C LEU A 83 -0.60 -12.39 7.87
N ASN A 84 -1.51 -13.36 7.94
CA ASN A 84 -1.78 -14.17 9.13
C ASN A 84 -1.18 -15.59 9.05
N ASP A 85 -0.45 -15.90 7.97
CA ASP A 85 0.11 -17.24 7.75
C ASP A 85 1.40 -17.42 8.56
N GLU A 86 1.33 -18.25 9.60
CA GLU A 86 2.46 -18.62 10.46
C GLU A 86 3.42 -19.63 9.80
N SER A 87 3.08 -20.17 8.62
CA SER A 87 3.82 -21.26 7.96
C SER A 87 5.10 -20.82 7.22
N GLY A 88 5.56 -19.58 7.44
CA GLY A 88 6.82 -19.03 6.90
C GLY A 88 6.67 -18.23 5.63
N GLY A 89 5.47 -18.04 5.12
CA GLY A 89 5.14 -17.07 4.08
C GLY A 89 4.94 -15.70 4.71
N ILE A 90 5.97 -14.86 4.74
CA ILE A 90 5.79 -13.48 5.14
C ILE A 90 4.94 -12.80 4.07
N GLY A 91 3.87 -12.12 4.47
CA GLY A 91 2.90 -11.48 3.56
C GLY A 91 3.42 -10.24 2.81
N TRP A 92 4.67 -10.33 2.28
CA TRP A 92 5.29 -9.24 1.53
C TRP A 92 4.38 -8.72 0.43
N GLY A 93 4.21 -7.40 0.38
CA GLY A 93 3.40 -6.73 -0.64
C GLY A 93 1.89 -6.82 -0.41
N SER A 94 1.42 -7.64 0.54
CA SER A 94 -0.01 -7.80 0.80
C SER A 94 -0.66 -6.54 1.37
N PRO A 95 -0.13 -5.86 2.40
CA PRO A 95 -0.76 -4.65 2.93
C PRO A 95 -0.71 -3.50 1.92
N GLU A 96 0.39 -3.40 1.13
CA GLU A 96 0.51 -2.42 0.06
C GLU A 96 -0.54 -2.67 -1.04
N ALA A 97 -0.73 -3.93 -1.45
CA ALA A 97 -1.74 -4.30 -2.45
C ALA A 97 -3.16 -4.05 -1.93
N MET A 98 -3.45 -4.32 -0.65
CA MET A 98 -4.73 -3.97 -0.02
C MET A 98 -4.99 -2.46 -0.11
N GLY A 99 -4.01 -1.64 0.26
CA GLY A 99 -4.09 -0.17 0.17
C GLY A 99 -4.35 0.30 -1.26
N GLU A 100 -3.62 -0.25 -2.24
CA GLU A 100 -3.77 0.11 -3.65
C GLU A 100 -5.14 -0.29 -4.23
N ILE A 101 -5.65 -1.49 -3.91
CA ILE A 101 -6.99 -1.96 -4.31
C ILE A 101 -8.07 -1.03 -3.73
N MET A 102 -8.00 -0.75 -2.44
CA MET A 102 -8.98 0.07 -1.74
C MET A 102 -8.95 1.53 -2.19
N ALA A 103 -7.77 2.06 -2.53
CA ALA A 103 -7.65 3.39 -3.11
C ALA A 103 -8.35 3.50 -4.48
N ARG A 104 -8.39 2.42 -5.25
CA ARG A 104 -9.02 2.37 -6.58
C ARG A 104 -10.50 2.02 -6.53
N HIS A 105 -10.97 1.21 -5.57
CA HIS A 105 -12.33 0.70 -5.54
C HIS A 105 -13.03 1.00 -4.21
N PHE A 106 -14.07 1.88 -4.26
CA PHE A 106 -14.76 2.42 -3.08
C PHE A 106 -15.40 1.34 -2.21
N ARG A 107 -16.20 0.43 -2.79
CA ARG A 107 -16.90 -0.60 -1.99
C ARG A 107 -15.94 -1.55 -1.28
N LEU A 108 -14.80 -1.90 -1.91
CA LEU A 108 -13.76 -2.68 -1.23
C LEU A 108 -13.09 -1.87 -0.11
N ALA A 109 -12.96 -0.55 -0.27
CA ALA A 109 -12.45 0.31 0.80
C ALA A 109 -13.41 0.36 1.98
N GLU A 110 -14.72 0.52 1.76
CA GLU A 110 -15.73 0.49 2.82
C GLU A 110 -15.72 -0.85 3.60
N GLU A 111 -15.53 -1.97 2.89
CA GLU A 111 -15.55 -3.30 3.49
C GLU A 111 -14.25 -3.66 4.26
N TYR A 112 -13.09 -3.11 3.87
CA TYR A 112 -11.79 -3.61 4.35
C TYR A 112 -10.87 -2.55 4.96
N ALA A 113 -11.17 -1.24 4.87
CA ALA A 113 -10.30 -0.20 5.42
C ALA A 113 -10.08 -0.36 6.93
N PHE A 114 -11.12 -0.72 7.69
CA PHE A 114 -11.03 -0.93 9.13
C PHE A 114 -10.00 -2.00 9.50
N LEU A 115 -9.86 -3.03 8.65
CA LEU A 115 -8.90 -4.10 8.88
C LEU A 115 -7.47 -3.60 8.68
N LEU A 116 -7.20 -2.81 7.62
CA LEU A 116 -5.89 -2.21 7.40
C LEU A 116 -5.52 -1.26 8.55
N VAL A 117 -6.50 -0.47 9.06
CA VAL A 117 -6.32 0.37 10.25
C VAL A 117 -6.00 -0.47 11.50
N SER A 118 -6.63 -1.64 11.65
CA SER A 118 -6.39 -2.50 12.83
C SER A 118 -4.96 -3.03 12.93
N TYR A 119 -4.22 -3.09 11.81
CA TYR A 119 -2.82 -3.56 11.78
C TYR A 119 -1.80 -2.57 12.38
N VAL A 120 -2.19 -1.31 12.61
CA VAL A 120 -1.38 -0.32 13.33
C VAL A 120 -1.87 -0.08 14.76
N ASN A 121 -2.95 -0.72 15.19
CA ASN A 121 -3.52 -0.62 16.51
C ASN A 121 -3.06 -1.78 17.40
N GLU A 122 -2.29 -1.49 18.47
CA GLU A 122 -1.79 -2.49 19.42
C GLU A 122 -2.91 -3.28 20.13
N GLN A 123 -4.12 -2.73 20.20
CA GLN A 123 -5.30 -3.42 20.74
C GLN A 123 -6.12 -4.15 19.66
N GLY A 124 -5.67 -4.11 18.40
CA GLY A 124 -6.31 -4.74 17.25
C GLY A 124 -5.52 -5.92 16.72
N ASN A 125 -5.42 -6.02 15.40
CA ASN A 125 -4.63 -7.05 14.71
C ASN A 125 -3.20 -6.55 14.44
N TYR A 126 -2.54 -5.98 15.45
CA TYR A 126 -1.24 -5.33 15.30
C TYR A 126 -0.19 -6.23 14.66
N ILE A 127 0.48 -5.71 13.64
CA ILE A 127 1.58 -6.42 12.97
C ILE A 127 2.91 -5.98 13.60
N GLU A 128 3.62 -6.91 14.23
CA GLU A 128 4.89 -6.62 14.91
C GLU A 128 6.10 -6.57 13.98
N HIS A 129 6.04 -7.24 12.83
CA HIS A 129 7.17 -7.35 11.91
C HIS A 129 7.49 -6.00 11.23
N PRO A 130 8.69 -5.40 11.45
CA PRO A 130 8.97 -4.02 11.01
C PRO A 130 8.79 -3.78 9.50
N SER A 131 9.18 -4.73 8.66
CA SER A 131 9.03 -4.58 7.21
C SER A 131 7.56 -4.67 6.76
N LEU A 132 6.73 -5.44 7.45
CA LEU A 132 5.28 -5.47 7.19
C LEU A 132 4.61 -4.20 7.71
N GLN A 133 5.06 -3.64 8.84
CA GLN A 133 4.61 -2.34 9.34
C GLN A 133 4.83 -1.23 8.30
N ARG A 134 5.99 -1.23 7.61
CA ARG A 134 6.25 -0.29 6.50
C ARG A 134 5.21 -0.47 5.38
N GLY A 135 4.88 -1.71 5.04
CA GLY A 135 3.85 -2.02 4.05
C GLY A 135 2.46 -1.54 4.47
N VAL A 136 2.09 -1.75 5.74
CA VAL A 136 0.81 -1.27 6.30
C VAL A 136 0.74 0.25 6.28
N LEU A 137 1.80 0.93 6.73
CA LEU A 137 1.86 2.40 6.72
C LEU A 137 1.77 2.96 5.31
N TRP A 138 2.44 2.33 4.33
CA TRP A 138 2.32 2.73 2.94
C TRP A 138 0.89 2.50 2.40
N GLY A 139 0.31 1.33 2.67
CA GLY A 139 -1.06 1.00 2.27
C GLY A 139 -2.10 1.96 2.86
N LEU A 140 -1.95 2.33 4.14
CA LEU A 140 -2.78 3.35 4.80
C LEU A 140 -2.58 4.72 4.14
N GLY A 141 -1.34 5.12 3.85
CA GLY A 141 -1.05 6.37 3.16
C GLY A 141 -1.68 6.41 1.77
N ARG A 142 -1.55 5.34 1.00
CA ARG A 142 -2.15 5.23 -0.34
C ARG A 142 -3.68 5.34 -0.29
N LEU A 143 -4.31 4.68 0.68
CA LEU A 143 -5.74 4.77 0.91
C LEU A 143 -6.14 6.17 1.39
N ALA A 144 -5.43 6.75 2.36
CA ALA A 144 -5.71 8.07 2.92
C ALA A 144 -5.67 9.18 1.87
N HIS A 145 -4.71 9.13 0.94
CA HIS A 145 -4.63 10.08 -0.17
C HIS A 145 -5.79 9.98 -1.18
N SER A 146 -6.56 8.91 -1.15
CA SER A 146 -7.74 8.74 -2.00
C SER A 146 -9.05 8.86 -1.22
N ARG A 147 -9.06 8.42 0.04
CA ARG A 147 -10.25 8.30 0.91
C ARG A 147 -9.87 8.57 2.37
N PRO A 148 -9.51 9.81 2.72
CA PRO A 148 -9.03 10.14 4.06
C PRO A 148 -10.06 9.80 5.15
N GLU A 149 -11.34 9.92 4.87
CA GLU A 149 -12.44 9.63 5.80
C GLU A 149 -12.42 8.21 6.33
N LEU A 150 -11.97 7.23 5.53
CA LEU A 150 -11.87 5.84 5.96
C LEU A 150 -10.61 5.55 6.80
N VAL A 151 -9.62 6.44 6.75
CA VAL A 151 -8.33 6.30 7.46
C VAL A 151 -8.23 7.22 8.68
N ASN A 152 -9.09 8.23 8.82
CA ASN A 152 -9.10 9.12 9.99
C ASN A 152 -9.03 8.38 11.34
N PRO A 153 -9.70 7.22 11.53
CA PRO A 153 -9.57 6.44 12.77
C PRO A 153 -8.15 5.96 13.08
N ALA A 154 -7.24 5.92 12.10
CA ALA A 154 -5.84 5.53 12.30
C ALA A 154 -5.00 6.64 12.95
N ALA A 155 -5.43 7.89 12.94
CA ALA A 155 -4.64 9.04 13.39
C ALA A 155 -3.94 8.85 14.75
N PRO A 156 -4.59 8.40 15.83
CA PRO A 156 -3.92 8.16 17.10
C PRO A 156 -2.87 7.02 17.03
N PHE A 157 -3.09 6.03 16.17
CA PHE A 157 -2.20 4.87 16.03
C PHE A 157 -0.96 5.17 15.16
N LEU A 158 -0.93 6.29 14.44
CA LEU A 158 0.24 6.75 13.69
C LEU A 158 1.29 7.42 14.60
N LEU A 159 0.89 7.94 15.78
CA LEU A 159 1.78 8.67 16.67
C LEU A 159 3.02 7.87 17.13
N PRO A 160 2.93 6.58 17.49
CA PRO A 160 4.12 5.78 17.81
C PRO A 160 5.08 5.67 16.63
N PHE A 161 4.57 5.48 15.40
CA PHE A 161 5.39 5.37 14.19
C PHE A 161 6.06 6.71 13.83
N MET A 162 5.41 7.85 14.06
CA MET A 162 6.01 9.18 13.89
C MET A 162 7.17 9.43 14.89
N ARG A 163 7.22 8.68 16.00
CA ARG A 163 8.31 8.73 17.00
C ARG A 163 9.32 7.59 16.85
N SER A 164 9.18 6.74 15.85
CA SER A 164 10.03 5.58 15.63
C SER A 164 11.49 5.97 15.37
N GLN A 165 12.44 5.14 15.76
CA GLN A 165 13.85 5.26 15.35
C GLN A 165 14.03 4.98 13.84
N ASP A 166 13.13 4.22 13.23
CA ASP A 166 13.13 3.93 11.79
C ASP A 166 12.60 5.15 11.00
N ALA A 167 13.46 5.76 10.21
CA ALA A 167 13.12 6.91 9.38
C ALA A 167 11.99 6.60 8.37
N ILE A 168 11.92 5.35 7.86
CA ILE A 168 10.87 4.93 6.92
C ILE A 168 9.52 4.90 7.64
N HIS A 169 9.45 4.39 8.87
CA HIS A 169 8.23 4.44 9.69
C HIS A 169 7.79 5.90 9.90
N ARG A 170 8.72 6.80 10.31
CA ARG A 170 8.38 8.21 10.52
C ARG A 170 7.85 8.86 9.24
N GLY A 171 8.56 8.68 8.14
CA GLY A 171 8.19 9.29 6.87
C GLY A 171 6.86 8.78 6.33
N LEU A 172 6.60 7.46 6.36
CA LEU A 172 5.33 6.88 5.93
C LEU A 172 4.17 7.30 6.83
N ALA A 173 4.38 7.34 8.15
CA ALA A 173 3.37 7.82 9.10
C ALA A 173 3.05 9.31 8.86
N VAL A 174 4.06 10.15 8.62
CA VAL A 174 3.90 11.57 8.27
C VAL A 174 3.16 11.73 6.93
N TRP A 175 3.52 10.95 5.92
CA TRP A 175 2.85 10.98 4.62
C TRP A 175 1.37 10.63 4.72
N THR A 176 1.03 9.59 5.51
CA THR A 176 -0.35 9.21 5.81
C THR A 176 -1.07 10.31 6.57
N ALA A 177 -0.46 10.78 7.66
CA ALA A 177 -1.01 11.79 8.56
C ALA A 177 -1.32 13.13 7.87
N GLY A 178 -0.51 13.50 6.86
CA GLY A 178 -0.62 14.78 6.16
C GLY A 178 -1.87 14.98 5.30
N VAL A 179 -2.81 14.04 5.31
CA VAL A 179 -4.11 14.13 4.63
C VAL A 179 -5.27 13.77 5.57
N LEU A 180 -4.98 13.49 6.85
CA LEU A 180 -6.00 13.17 7.84
C LEU A 180 -6.41 14.45 8.60
N ASP A 181 -7.70 14.55 8.89
CA ASP A 181 -8.25 15.63 9.72
C ASP A 181 -8.07 15.28 11.21
N SER A 182 -6.92 15.63 11.78
CA SER A 182 -6.64 15.35 13.19
C SER A 182 -5.66 16.36 13.82
N GLU A 183 -6.15 17.14 14.76
CA GLU A 183 -5.34 18.05 15.56
C GLU A 183 -4.27 17.35 16.41
N LEU A 184 -4.45 16.05 16.71
CA LEU A 184 -3.48 15.27 17.51
C LEU A 184 -2.12 15.14 16.83
N ILE A 185 -2.07 15.22 15.52
CA ILE A 185 -0.88 14.99 14.70
C ILE A 185 -0.02 16.25 14.57
N LYS A 186 -0.63 17.41 14.60
CA LYS A 186 -0.01 18.72 14.31
C LYS A 186 1.26 19.00 15.11
N PRO A 187 1.32 18.78 16.44
CA PRO A 187 2.55 19.02 17.21
C PRO A 187 3.73 18.15 16.76
N LEU A 188 3.46 16.88 16.36
CA LEU A 188 4.50 15.98 15.85
C LEU A 188 4.95 16.35 14.44
N LEU A 189 4.05 16.82 13.58
CA LEU A 189 4.44 17.34 12.27
C LEU A 189 5.36 18.57 12.42
N GLN A 190 5.06 19.48 13.37
CA GLN A 190 5.91 20.62 13.67
C GLN A 190 7.31 20.18 14.15
N TYR A 191 7.37 19.20 15.04
CA TYR A 191 8.65 18.64 15.50
C TYR A 191 9.43 17.97 14.35
N LEU A 192 8.77 17.16 13.54
CA LEU A 192 9.39 16.43 12.44
C LEU A 192 9.73 17.28 11.22
N SER A 193 9.29 18.55 11.17
CA SER A 193 9.63 19.47 10.07
C SER A 193 11.13 19.71 9.89
N ASN A 194 11.93 19.44 10.94
CA ASN A 194 13.39 19.54 10.93
C ASN A 194 14.09 18.17 10.77
N ASP A 195 13.37 17.09 10.54
CA ASP A 195 13.94 15.75 10.38
C ASP A 195 14.57 15.59 8.98
N ASN A 196 15.91 15.57 8.94
CA ASN A 196 16.68 15.48 7.70
C ASN A 196 16.90 14.04 7.20
N ALA A 197 16.31 13.03 7.85
CA ALA A 197 16.44 11.65 7.42
C ALA A 197 15.79 11.46 6.04
N ILE A 198 16.56 10.97 5.07
CA ILE A 198 16.09 10.70 3.70
C ILE A 198 15.45 9.32 3.69
N ILE A 199 14.29 9.24 3.07
CA ILE A 199 13.60 7.98 2.76
C ILE A 199 13.33 7.88 1.26
N LYS A 200 13.28 6.64 0.77
CA LYS A 200 12.83 6.30 -0.57
C LYS A 200 11.41 5.76 -0.46
N ILE A 201 10.47 6.38 -1.14
CA ILE A 201 9.06 6.00 -1.13
C ILE A 201 8.53 5.87 -2.56
N PHE A 202 7.64 4.90 -2.80
CA PHE A 202 6.98 4.72 -4.08
C PHE A 202 5.65 5.50 -4.09
N ILE A 203 5.57 6.53 -4.91
CA ILE A 203 4.38 7.39 -5.07
C ILE A 203 4.21 7.68 -6.55
N ASP A 204 2.98 7.75 -7.03
CA ASP A 204 2.63 8.05 -8.44
C ASP A 204 3.44 7.18 -9.43
N MET A 205 3.47 5.88 -9.15
CA MET A 205 4.13 4.83 -9.95
C MET A 205 5.66 4.97 -10.11
N GLN A 206 6.30 5.78 -9.28
CA GLN A 206 7.75 5.99 -9.29
C GLN A 206 8.35 6.06 -7.88
N PHE A 207 9.63 5.79 -7.79
CA PHE A 207 10.37 6.04 -6.55
C PHE A 207 10.77 7.51 -6.47
N ILE A 208 10.54 8.11 -5.31
CA ILE A 208 11.08 9.43 -4.97
C ILE A 208 11.93 9.33 -3.71
N GLU A 209 12.97 10.13 -3.62
CA GLU A 209 13.73 10.38 -2.40
C GLU A 209 13.26 11.70 -1.80
N VAL A 210 12.94 11.68 -0.50
CA VAL A 210 12.40 12.83 0.20
C VAL A 210 12.81 12.75 1.67
N THR A 211 13.02 13.90 2.32
CA THR A 211 13.23 13.90 3.77
C THR A 211 11.90 13.81 4.53
N VAL A 212 11.95 13.23 5.74
CA VAL A 212 10.81 13.20 6.65
C VAL A 212 10.30 14.63 6.90
N GLY A 213 11.21 15.59 7.05
CA GLY A 213 10.89 17.00 7.24
C GLY A 213 10.13 17.61 6.06
N GLN A 214 10.52 17.30 4.82
CA GLN A 214 9.78 17.76 3.63
C GLN A 214 8.35 17.24 3.60
N LEU A 215 8.15 15.97 3.97
CA LEU A 215 6.80 15.39 4.10
C LEU A 215 6.00 16.11 5.20
N ALA A 216 6.63 16.40 6.35
CA ALA A 216 5.99 17.10 7.46
C ALA A 216 5.59 18.53 7.10
N LEU A 217 6.46 19.28 6.42
CA LEU A 217 6.17 20.63 5.92
C LEU A 217 5.02 20.62 4.91
N LYS A 218 5.02 19.65 3.97
CA LYS A 218 3.92 19.48 3.02
C LYS A 218 2.60 19.15 3.73
N ALA A 219 2.63 18.33 4.79
CA ALA A 219 1.47 18.04 5.61
C ALA A 219 0.94 19.29 6.31
N LEU A 220 1.81 20.04 6.98
CA LEU A 220 1.46 21.29 7.69
C LEU A 220 0.87 22.36 6.78
N SER A 221 1.25 22.41 5.50
CA SER A 221 0.71 23.37 4.54
C SER A 221 -0.74 23.11 4.12
N LYS A 222 -1.31 21.95 4.50
CA LYS A 222 -2.67 21.55 4.17
C LYS A 222 -3.63 21.64 5.38
N LEU A 223 -3.08 21.74 6.59
CA LEU A 223 -3.81 21.91 7.85
C LEU A 223 -4.04 23.39 8.18
#